data_874b7319bcd64175e0b836b79396fbf1
#
_entry.id   874b7319bcd64175e0b836b79396fbf1
#
_cell.length_a   1.000
_cell.length_b   1.000
_cell.length_c   1.000
_cell.angle_alpha   90.00
_cell.angle_beta   90.00
_cell.angle_gamma   90.00
#
_symmetry.space_group_name_H-M   'P 1'
#
loop_
_entity.id
_entity.type
_entity.pdbx_description
1 polymer ?
#
loop_
_entity_poly.entity_id
_entity_poly.type
_entity_poly.pdbx_seq_one_letter_code
_entity_poly.pdbx_strand_id
1 'polypeptide(L)'
;MTFENLPGTWMYVKPALQLEGDNALKNVAGSLAATEAEKKMKEYCAKVGIVEGVFNYVFNSDSTFTSALKRGSLKGTYSVSPEDKTVTLRYTVGNKKLTVSTLTAHVILSGNELTLLFNADKLLKFLSTVSSISSNTTLKAINKLASEYDGMMLGFDLKK
;
A
#
# COMPACT_ATOMS: atom_id res chain seq x y z
N MET A 1 -1.90 10.29 17.85
CA MET A 1 -2.50 9.09 17.21
C MET A 1 -2.14 7.86 18.01
N THR A 2 -3.11 7.02 18.26
CA THR A 2 -2.90 5.74 18.92
C THR A 2 -3.26 4.63 17.95
N PHE A 3 -2.67 3.46 18.15
CA PHE A 3 -2.95 2.30 17.30
C PHE A 3 -3.97 1.34 17.93
N GLU A 4 -4.71 1.81 18.93
CA GLU A 4 -5.69 0.98 19.60
C GLU A 4 -6.80 0.51 18.68
N ASN A 5 -7.14 1.31 17.67
CA ASN A 5 -8.17 0.98 16.70
C ASN A 5 -7.66 0.20 15.48
N LEU A 6 -6.37 -0.07 15.43
CA LEU A 6 -5.80 -0.77 14.28
C LEU A 6 -6.31 -2.21 14.15
N PRO A 7 -6.43 -3.00 15.24
CA PRO A 7 -6.96 -4.35 15.08
C PRO A 7 -8.37 -4.34 14.51
N GLY A 8 -8.63 -5.23 13.56
CA GLY A 8 -9.91 -5.35 12.88
C GLY A 8 -9.74 -5.59 11.40
N THR A 9 -10.85 -5.55 10.69
CA THR A 9 -10.88 -5.77 9.24
C THR A 9 -11.00 -4.43 8.52
N TRP A 10 -10.05 -4.16 7.64
CA TRP A 10 -10.00 -2.92 6.88
C TRP A 10 -10.15 -3.24 5.40
N MET A 11 -11.23 -2.75 4.80
CA MET A 11 -11.54 -3.03 3.39
C MET A 11 -10.98 -1.94 2.49
N TYR A 12 -10.42 -2.34 1.39
CA TYR A 12 -9.86 -1.46 0.40
C TYR A 12 -10.93 -0.59 -0.26
N VAL A 13 -10.65 0.69 -0.37
CA VAL A 13 -11.53 1.66 -1.03
C VAL A 13 -10.91 2.12 -2.34
N LYS A 14 -9.69 2.61 -2.27
CA LYS A 14 -8.99 3.16 -3.44
C LYS A 14 -7.49 3.23 -3.16
N PRO A 15 -6.68 3.43 -4.21
CA PRO A 15 -5.26 3.68 -3.99
C PRO A 15 -5.04 5.01 -3.28
N ALA A 16 -4.01 5.08 -2.47
CA ALA A 16 -3.57 6.31 -1.84
C ALA A 16 -2.26 6.74 -2.48
N LEU A 17 -2.07 8.03 -2.61
CA LEU A 17 -0.89 8.60 -3.24
C LEU A 17 -0.48 9.84 -2.48
N GLN A 18 0.82 9.96 -2.21
CA GLN A 18 1.39 11.17 -1.67
C GLN A 18 2.65 11.50 -2.45
N LEU A 19 2.66 12.69 -3.05
CA LEU A 19 3.84 13.20 -3.73
C LEU A 19 4.62 13.99 -2.70
N GLU A 20 5.75 13.46 -2.24
CA GLU A 20 6.61 14.17 -1.34
C GLU A 20 7.52 15.12 -2.12
N GLY A 21 7.78 16.24 -1.50
CA GLY A 21 8.70 17.22 -2.02
C GLY A 21 8.81 18.33 -1.01
N ASP A 22 9.85 19.10 -1.09
CA ASP A 22 10.09 20.22 -0.21
C ASP A 22 9.09 21.33 -0.44
N ASN A 23 8.34 21.22 -1.50
CA ASN A 23 7.37 22.21 -1.90
C ASN A 23 5.97 21.66 -1.69
N ALA A 24 5.17 22.34 -0.86
CA ALA A 24 3.81 21.96 -0.58
C ALA A 24 2.96 21.85 -1.85
N LEU A 25 3.32 22.55 -2.91
CA LEU A 25 2.60 22.47 -4.18
C LEU A 25 2.69 21.11 -4.83
N LYS A 26 3.73 20.35 -4.52
CA LYS A 26 3.89 19.00 -5.08
C LYS A 26 2.98 17.99 -4.39
N ASN A 27 2.44 18.36 -3.26
CA ASN A 27 1.56 17.48 -2.51
C ASN A 27 0.09 17.82 -2.73
N VAL A 28 -0.19 18.58 -3.74
CA VAL A 28 -1.56 19.02 -3.98
C VAL A 28 -2.39 17.87 -4.50
N ALA A 29 -3.31 17.41 -3.67
CA ALA A 29 -4.32 16.46 -4.09
C ALA A 29 -5.13 17.14 -5.22
N GLY A 30 -5.23 16.47 -6.35
CA GLY A 30 -5.93 17.04 -7.48
C GLY A 30 -5.02 17.66 -8.53
N SER A 31 -3.71 17.64 -8.34
CA SER A 31 -2.81 18.00 -9.44
C SER A 31 -2.98 16.97 -10.56
N LEU A 32 -2.74 17.38 -11.81
CA LEU A 32 -2.86 16.45 -12.93
C LEU A 32 -1.98 15.23 -12.76
N ALA A 33 -0.76 15.43 -12.24
CA ALA A 33 0.17 14.33 -12.01
C ALA A 33 -0.37 13.35 -10.97
N ALA A 34 -0.95 13.85 -9.88
CA ALA A 34 -1.53 13.00 -8.84
C ALA A 34 -2.75 12.25 -9.36
N THR A 35 -3.60 12.90 -10.15
CA THR A 35 -4.77 12.27 -10.73
C THR A 35 -4.39 11.15 -11.69
N GLU A 36 -3.40 11.40 -12.54
CA GLU A 36 -2.91 10.38 -13.46
C GLU A 36 -2.27 9.21 -12.72
N ALA A 37 -1.48 9.49 -11.70
CA ALA A 37 -0.82 8.45 -10.91
C ALA A 37 -1.85 7.60 -10.18
N GLU A 38 -2.88 8.20 -9.61
CA GLU A 38 -3.94 7.48 -8.93
C GLU A 38 -4.67 6.55 -9.90
N LYS A 39 -5.00 7.06 -11.08
CA LYS A 39 -5.67 6.29 -12.12
C LYS A 39 -4.83 5.09 -12.55
N LYS A 40 -3.54 5.32 -12.81
CA LYS A 40 -2.61 4.25 -13.20
C LYS A 40 -2.45 3.23 -12.10
N MET A 41 -2.36 3.69 -10.85
CA MET A 41 -2.24 2.78 -9.71
C MET A 41 -3.50 1.93 -9.56
N LYS A 42 -4.67 2.51 -9.76
CA LYS A 42 -5.93 1.78 -9.70
C LYS A 42 -5.99 0.68 -10.76
N GLU A 43 -5.56 0.99 -11.98
CA GLU A 43 -5.48 0.02 -13.06
C GLU A 43 -4.51 -1.11 -12.74
N TYR A 44 -3.35 -0.76 -12.20
CA TYR A 44 -2.35 -1.76 -11.83
C TYR A 44 -2.85 -2.64 -10.69
N CYS A 45 -3.45 -2.04 -9.68
CA CYS A 45 -4.02 -2.78 -8.55
C CYS A 45 -5.04 -3.81 -9.01
N ALA A 46 -5.92 -3.43 -9.93
CA ALA A 46 -6.91 -4.36 -10.45
C ALA A 46 -6.25 -5.57 -11.12
N LYS A 47 -5.16 -5.34 -11.82
CA LYS A 47 -4.44 -6.42 -12.51
C LYS A 47 -3.76 -7.38 -11.54
N VAL A 48 -3.31 -6.90 -10.41
CA VAL A 48 -2.66 -7.75 -9.40
C VAL A 48 -3.64 -8.31 -8.37
N GLY A 49 -4.93 -8.06 -8.55
CA GLY A 49 -5.96 -8.65 -7.69
C GLY A 49 -6.36 -7.76 -6.51
N ILE A 50 -5.97 -6.51 -6.53
CA ILE A 50 -6.35 -5.54 -5.49
C ILE A 50 -7.56 -4.77 -6.01
N VAL A 51 -8.75 -5.23 -5.61
CA VAL A 51 -9.99 -4.64 -6.05
C VAL A 51 -10.92 -4.41 -4.87
N GLU A 52 -11.79 -3.41 -5.00
CA GLU A 52 -12.77 -3.09 -3.99
C GLU A 52 -13.69 -4.28 -3.74
N GLY A 53 -13.98 -4.53 -2.46
CA GLY A 53 -14.80 -5.66 -2.07
C GLY A 53 -14.05 -6.98 -1.87
N VAL A 54 -12.79 -7.05 -2.26
CA VAL A 54 -11.96 -8.25 -2.14
C VAL A 54 -10.71 -7.98 -1.30
N PHE A 55 -9.92 -6.97 -1.69
CA PHE A 55 -8.66 -6.68 -1.01
C PHE A 55 -8.93 -6.09 0.37
N ASN A 56 -8.26 -6.64 1.36
CA ASN A 56 -8.38 -6.13 2.72
C ASN A 56 -7.10 -6.39 3.50
N TYR A 57 -7.06 -5.78 4.68
CA TYR A 57 -6.09 -6.11 5.74
C TYR A 57 -6.89 -6.47 6.97
N VAL A 58 -6.55 -7.59 7.58
CA VAL A 58 -7.12 -7.98 8.88
C VAL A 58 -5.97 -7.97 9.87
N PHE A 59 -6.01 -7.02 10.79
CA PHE A 59 -5.00 -6.93 11.85
C PHE A 59 -5.56 -7.54 13.12
N ASN A 60 -4.86 -8.54 13.63
CA ASN A 60 -5.27 -9.23 14.85
C ASN A 60 -4.53 -8.66 16.05
N SER A 61 -5.13 -8.76 17.22
CA SER A 61 -4.53 -8.22 18.44
C SER A 61 -3.28 -8.98 18.88
N ASP A 62 -3.04 -10.16 18.32
CA ASP A 62 -1.84 -10.96 18.62
C ASP A 62 -0.66 -10.62 17.73
N SER A 63 -0.72 -9.50 17.01
CA SER A 63 0.32 -9.02 16.12
C SER A 63 0.47 -9.80 14.83
N THR A 64 -0.57 -10.56 14.44
CA THR A 64 -0.62 -11.20 13.13
C THR A 64 -1.56 -10.44 12.21
N PHE A 65 -1.36 -10.60 10.91
CA PHE A 65 -2.28 -10.01 9.95
C PHE A 65 -2.47 -10.94 8.75
N THR A 66 -3.59 -10.71 8.05
CA THR A 66 -3.84 -11.33 6.76
C THR A 66 -4.27 -10.25 5.77
N SER A 67 -4.07 -10.55 4.50
CA SER A 67 -4.46 -9.64 3.42
C SER A 67 -5.01 -10.48 2.29
N ALA A 68 -6.30 -10.30 1.97
CA ALA A 68 -6.94 -11.07 0.92
C ALA A 68 -6.77 -10.40 -0.43
N LEU A 69 -6.44 -11.19 -1.44
CA LEU A 69 -6.36 -10.77 -2.83
C LEU A 69 -7.36 -11.59 -3.63
N LYS A 70 -7.60 -11.18 -4.87
CA LYS A 70 -8.53 -11.90 -5.73
C LYS A 70 -8.12 -13.36 -5.93
N ARG A 71 -6.83 -13.65 -5.91
CA ARG A 71 -6.30 -15.02 -6.12
C ARG A 71 -5.50 -15.51 -4.94
N GLY A 72 -6.07 -15.43 -3.74
CA GLY A 72 -5.41 -15.95 -2.57
C GLY A 72 -5.27 -14.93 -1.47
N SER A 73 -4.41 -15.21 -0.53
CA SER A 73 -4.20 -14.32 0.59
C SER A 73 -2.74 -14.32 1.02
N LEU A 74 -2.35 -13.24 1.67
CA LEU A 74 -1.04 -13.10 2.27
C LEU A 74 -1.23 -13.03 3.78
N LYS A 75 -0.24 -13.45 4.52
CA LYS A 75 -0.29 -13.39 5.97
C LYS A 75 1.10 -13.09 6.54
N GLY A 76 1.12 -12.70 7.78
CA GLY A 76 2.39 -12.43 8.45
C GLY A 76 2.17 -11.82 9.82
N THR A 77 3.19 -11.12 10.27
CA THR A 77 3.15 -10.41 11.55
C THR A 77 3.36 -8.93 11.31
N TYR A 78 2.89 -8.11 12.24
CA TYR A 78 3.10 -6.67 12.15
C TYR A 78 3.57 -6.11 13.47
N SER A 79 4.23 -4.97 13.38
CA SER A 79 4.61 -4.19 14.55
C SER A 79 4.32 -2.73 14.26
N VAL A 80 4.04 -1.95 15.30
CA VAL A 80 3.72 -0.55 15.16
C VAL A 80 4.76 0.31 15.85
N SER A 81 5.01 1.48 15.29
CA SER A 81 5.83 2.51 15.91
C SER A 81 5.00 3.76 16.06
N PRO A 82 4.43 4.01 17.26
CA PRO A 82 3.62 5.21 17.45
C PRO A 82 4.40 6.50 17.25
N GLU A 83 5.67 6.50 17.56
CA GLU A 83 6.53 7.68 17.40
C GLU A 83 6.70 8.04 15.94
N ASP A 84 6.92 7.04 15.09
CA ASP A 84 7.13 7.24 13.66
C ASP A 84 5.83 7.23 12.87
N LYS A 85 4.73 6.84 13.51
CA LYS A 85 3.42 6.66 12.89
C LYS A 85 3.52 5.66 11.73
N THR A 86 4.17 4.54 11.99
CA THR A 86 4.36 3.49 10.97
C THR A 86 3.91 2.14 11.47
N VAL A 87 3.59 1.28 10.52
CA VAL A 87 3.41 -0.15 10.77
C VAL A 87 4.35 -0.90 9.86
N THR A 88 5.03 -1.89 10.42
CA THR A 88 5.92 -2.74 9.65
C THR A 88 5.25 -4.09 9.47
N LEU A 89 5.09 -4.49 8.22
CA LEU A 89 4.46 -5.75 7.84
C LEU A 89 5.55 -6.74 7.45
N ARG A 90 5.59 -7.87 8.13
CA ARG A 90 6.52 -8.94 7.80
C ARG A 90 5.72 -10.11 7.29
N TYR A 91 5.81 -10.33 5.98
CA TYR A 91 5.05 -11.39 5.33
C TYR A 91 5.70 -12.74 5.60
N THR A 92 4.89 -13.69 6.03
CA THR A 92 5.35 -15.06 6.20
C THR A 92 5.45 -15.71 4.84
N VAL A 93 6.64 -16.19 4.52
CA VAL A 93 6.90 -16.72 3.19
C VAL A 93 6.54 -18.20 3.14
N GLY A 94 5.29 -18.50 2.81
CA GLY A 94 4.94 -19.84 2.37
C GLY A 94 5.35 -20.05 0.93
N ASN A 95 5.71 -18.98 0.23
CA ASN A 95 6.09 -18.99 -1.17
C ASN A 95 7.50 -18.43 -1.30
N LYS A 96 8.43 -19.28 -1.75
CA LYS A 96 9.83 -18.94 -1.85
C LYS A 96 10.16 -17.84 -2.85
N LYS A 97 9.17 -17.37 -3.61
CA LYS A 97 9.39 -16.37 -4.64
C LYS A 97 9.32 -14.92 -4.14
N LEU A 98 8.99 -14.70 -2.86
CA LEU A 98 8.95 -13.36 -2.32
C LEU A 98 10.37 -12.85 -2.09
N THR A 99 10.78 -11.87 -2.89
CA THR A 99 12.09 -11.22 -2.75
C THR A 99 12.05 -10.10 -1.72
N VAL A 100 10.87 -9.53 -1.46
CA VAL A 100 10.65 -8.53 -0.44
C VAL A 100 9.64 -9.09 0.53
N SER A 101 10.07 -9.35 1.77
CA SER A 101 9.21 -9.95 2.79
C SER A 101 8.79 -8.95 3.86
N THR A 102 9.31 -7.74 3.83
CA THR A 102 9.03 -6.72 4.84
C THR A 102 8.73 -5.40 4.17
N LEU A 103 7.60 -4.79 4.56
CA LEU A 103 7.21 -3.47 4.09
C LEU A 103 6.87 -2.62 5.30
N THR A 104 7.30 -1.36 5.26
CA THR A 104 6.94 -0.38 6.29
C THR A 104 6.02 0.66 5.67
N ALA A 105 4.88 0.88 6.31
CA ALA A 105 3.91 1.86 5.84
C ALA A 105 3.79 3.00 6.85
N HIS A 106 3.66 4.22 6.33
CA HIS A 106 3.19 5.33 7.14
C HIS A 106 1.69 5.20 7.31
N VAL A 107 1.21 5.43 8.51
CA VAL A 107 -0.18 5.20 8.88
C VAL A 107 -0.88 6.52 9.15
N ILE A 108 -2.03 6.70 8.52
CA ILE A 108 -2.97 7.77 8.86
C ILE A 108 -4.23 7.08 9.30
N LEU A 109 -4.52 7.14 10.58
CA LEU A 109 -5.66 6.44 11.18
C LEU A 109 -6.62 7.47 11.75
N SER A 110 -7.85 7.47 11.28
CA SER A 110 -8.87 8.42 11.72
C SER A 110 -10.22 7.70 11.79
N GLY A 111 -10.62 7.33 13.00
CA GLY A 111 -11.88 6.62 13.19
C GLY A 111 -11.94 5.32 12.42
N ASN A 112 -12.83 5.26 11.44
CA ASN A 112 -13.02 4.07 10.60
C ASN A 112 -12.23 4.11 9.30
N GLU A 113 -11.32 5.07 9.16
CA GLU A 113 -10.52 5.22 7.96
C GLU A 113 -9.05 5.00 8.26
N LEU A 114 -8.39 4.26 7.38
CA LEU A 114 -6.98 3.92 7.50
C LEU A 114 -6.31 4.15 6.16
N THR A 115 -5.23 4.90 6.16
CA THR A 115 -4.39 5.04 4.97
C THR A 115 -3.03 4.44 5.27
N LEU A 116 -2.58 3.56 4.39
CA LEU A 116 -1.25 2.98 4.45
C LEU A 116 -0.46 3.48 3.25
N LEU A 117 0.67 4.15 3.52
CA LEU A 117 1.52 4.71 2.47
C LEU A 117 2.90 4.07 2.54
N PHE A 118 3.29 3.42 1.47
CA PHE A 118 4.57 2.73 1.34
C PHE A 118 5.48 3.51 0.40
N ASN A 119 6.78 3.26 0.51
CA ASN A 119 7.71 3.73 -0.52
C ASN A 119 7.29 3.14 -1.85
N ALA A 120 7.15 3.98 -2.88
CA ALA A 120 6.61 3.56 -4.16
C ALA A 120 7.40 2.41 -4.79
N ASP A 121 8.73 2.53 -4.82
CA ASP A 121 9.57 1.51 -5.45
C ASP A 121 9.44 0.17 -4.74
N LYS A 122 9.42 0.18 -3.42
CA LYS A 122 9.34 -1.05 -2.64
C LYS A 122 7.97 -1.71 -2.79
N LEU A 123 6.91 -0.91 -2.78
CA LEU A 123 5.55 -1.45 -2.95
C LEU A 123 5.37 -2.06 -4.33
N LEU A 124 5.80 -1.35 -5.38
CA LEU A 124 5.64 -1.84 -6.73
C LEU A 124 6.44 -3.11 -6.98
N LYS A 125 7.64 -3.17 -6.43
CA LYS A 125 8.46 -4.37 -6.51
C LYS A 125 7.79 -5.55 -5.80
N PHE A 126 7.25 -5.30 -4.62
CA PHE A 126 6.53 -6.33 -3.87
C PHE A 126 5.32 -6.85 -4.63
N LEU A 127 4.49 -5.93 -5.14
CA LEU A 127 3.29 -6.31 -5.88
C LEU A 127 3.61 -7.09 -7.14
N SER A 128 4.65 -6.70 -7.88
CA SER A 128 5.04 -7.45 -9.07
C SER A 128 5.55 -8.85 -8.73
N THR A 129 6.20 -9.01 -7.59
CA THR A 129 6.68 -10.32 -7.14
C THR A 129 5.51 -11.23 -6.76
N VAL A 130 4.57 -10.74 -5.96
CA VAL A 130 3.42 -11.55 -5.49
C VAL A 130 2.48 -11.92 -6.60
N SER A 131 2.31 -11.04 -7.58
CA SER A 131 1.36 -11.23 -8.67
C SER A 131 1.96 -11.95 -9.86
N SER A 132 3.28 -12.09 -9.89
CA SER A 132 4.04 -12.62 -11.03
C SER A 132 3.88 -11.77 -12.29
N ILE A 133 3.48 -10.50 -12.13
CA ILE A 133 3.40 -9.55 -13.24
C ILE A 133 4.69 -8.74 -13.24
N SER A 134 5.64 -9.14 -14.08
CA SER A 134 6.96 -8.54 -14.13
C SER A 134 7.08 -7.44 -15.18
N SER A 135 6.17 -7.41 -16.14
CA SER A 135 6.19 -6.40 -17.20
C SER A 135 4.78 -5.94 -17.48
N ASN A 136 4.54 -4.66 -17.31
CA ASN A 136 3.22 -4.09 -17.49
C ASN A 136 3.38 -2.62 -17.84
N THR A 137 2.65 -2.16 -18.86
CA THR A 137 2.70 -0.78 -19.31
C THR A 137 2.30 0.19 -18.19
N THR A 138 1.29 -0.19 -17.42
CA THR A 138 0.82 0.62 -16.29
C THR A 138 1.90 0.73 -15.23
N LEU A 139 2.57 -0.39 -14.91
CA LEU A 139 3.66 -0.39 -13.95
C LEU A 139 4.81 0.52 -14.40
N LYS A 140 5.15 0.48 -15.68
CA LYS A 140 6.19 1.36 -16.23
C LYS A 140 5.82 2.82 -16.09
N ALA A 141 4.55 3.15 -16.33
CA ALA A 141 4.07 4.52 -16.19
C ALA A 141 4.15 5.00 -14.74
N ILE A 142 3.79 4.16 -13.79
CA ILE A 142 3.87 4.49 -12.37
C ILE A 142 5.33 4.66 -11.94
N ASN A 143 6.21 3.77 -12.39
CA ASN A 143 7.63 3.86 -12.08
C ASN A 143 8.25 5.14 -12.63
N LYS A 144 7.82 5.57 -13.80
CA LYS A 144 8.27 6.83 -14.38
C LYS A 144 7.84 8.00 -13.51
N LEU A 145 6.60 8.01 -13.06
CA LEU A 145 6.11 9.06 -12.16
C LEU A 145 6.87 9.04 -10.85
N ALA A 146 7.12 7.87 -10.28
CA ALA A 146 7.86 7.75 -9.04
C ALA A 146 9.29 8.30 -9.17
N SER A 147 9.90 8.13 -10.34
CA SER A 147 11.25 8.65 -10.56
C SER A 147 11.29 10.16 -10.74
N GLU A 148 10.18 10.76 -11.20
CA GLU A 148 10.06 12.19 -11.36
C GLU A 148 9.79 12.89 -10.02
N TYR A 149 9.17 12.21 -9.08
CA TYR A 149 8.84 12.76 -7.76
C TYR A 149 9.59 11.96 -6.70
N ASP A 150 10.73 12.50 -6.31
CA ASP A 150 11.55 11.86 -5.29
C ASP A 150 10.74 11.73 -3.98
N GLY A 151 10.80 10.56 -3.38
CA GLY A 151 10.07 10.32 -2.14
C GLY A 151 8.58 10.04 -2.33
N MET A 152 8.15 9.72 -3.55
CA MET A 152 6.76 9.38 -3.80
C MET A 152 6.31 8.19 -2.96
N MET A 153 5.13 8.32 -2.35
CA MET A 153 4.53 7.28 -1.55
C MET A 153 3.26 6.77 -2.23
N LEU A 154 3.09 5.46 -2.23
CA LEU A 154 1.91 4.80 -2.77
C LEU A 154 1.34 3.85 -1.74
N GLY A 155 0.04 3.68 -1.76
CA GLY A 155 -0.58 2.73 -0.84
C GLY A 155 -2.07 2.64 -1.05
N PHE A 156 -2.78 2.50 0.07
CA PHE A 156 -4.19 2.17 0.04
C PHE A 156 -4.97 2.96 1.07
N ASP A 157 -6.13 3.46 0.65
CA ASP A 157 -7.15 3.95 1.57
C ASP A 157 -8.07 2.78 1.90
N LEU A 158 -8.28 2.56 3.17
CA LEU A 158 -9.04 1.44 3.70
C LEU A 158 -10.10 1.94 4.65
N LYS A 159 -11.17 1.18 4.80
CA LYS A 159 -12.27 1.52 5.68
C LYS A 159 -12.69 0.30 6.49
N LYS A 160 -12.99 0.56 7.76
CA LYS A 160 -13.43 -0.47 8.71
C LYS A 160 -14.91 -0.78 8.56
#